data_40ee9382469aa88ce76496711f82e3cf
#
_entry.id   40ee9382469aa88ce76496711f82e3cf
#
_cell.length_a   1.000
_cell.length_b   1.000
_cell.length_c   1.000
_cell.angle_alpha   90.00
_cell.angle_beta   90.00
_cell.angle_gamma   90.00
#
_symmetry.space_group_name_H-M   'P 1'
#
loop_
_entity.id
_entity.type
_entity.pdbx_description
1 polymer ?
#
loop_
_entity_poly.entity_id
_entity_poly.type
_entity_poly.pdbx_seq_one_letter_code
_entity_poly.pdbx_strand_id
1 'polypeptide(L)'
;FDAGRILENIVYLELLHRQKKVYVGKMDSLEVDFVAIDENNISYYQVAATVRDETTLQRELASLQQINDQYPKYILTLDEDPTADYDGIKRVNALRWMMGDVSL
;
A
#
# COMPACT_ATOMS: atom_id res chain seq x y z
N PHE A 1 -20.14 4.97 -7.12
CA PHE A 1 -18.92 5.61 -6.61
C PHE A 1 -18.11 4.60 -5.81
N ASP A 2 -16.90 4.34 -6.23
CA ASP A 2 -15.99 3.39 -5.58
C ASP A 2 -14.73 4.13 -5.12
N ALA A 3 -14.70 4.52 -3.86
CA ALA A 3 -13.60 5.28 -3.28
C ALA A 3 -12.29 4.49 -3.29
N GLY A 4 -12.36 3.18 -3.08
CA GLY A 4 -11.17 2.34 -3.10
C GLY A 4 -10.51 2.30 -4.47
N ARG A 5 -11.31 2.18 -5.53
CA ARG A 5 -10.81 2.16 -6.90
C ARG A 5 -10.20 3.50 -7.30
N ILE A 6 -10.84 4.59 -6.91
CA ILE A 6 -10.31 5.93 -7.16
C ILE A 6 -8.98 6.12 -6.44
N LEU A 7 -8.91 5.69 -5.19
CA LEU A 7 -7.69 5.78 -4.41
C LEU A 7 -6.56 4.93 -5.02
N GLU A 8 -6.86 3.73 -5.50
CA GLU A 8 -5.88 2.91 -6.21
C GLU A 8 -5.28 3.66 -7.40
N ASN A 9 -6.12 4.29 -8.22
CA ASN A 9 -5.66 5.04 -9.37
C ASN A 9 -4.77 6.22 -8.95
N ILE A 10 -5.14 6.92 -7.89
CA ILE A 10 -4.37 8.04 -7.37
C ILE A 10 -3.00 7.57 -6.87
N VAL A 11 -2.97 6.48 -6.12
CA VAL A 11 -1.71 5.92 -5.60
C VAL A 11 -0.81 5.46 -6.76
N TYR A 12 -1.38 4.80 -7.75
CA TYR A 12 -0.64 4.39 -8.94
C TYR A 12 0.04 5.59 -9.62
N LEU A 13 -0.72 6.67 -9.86
CA LEU A 13 -0.18 7.87 -10.49
C LEU A 13 0.89 8.54 -9.63
N GLU A 14 0.72 8.55 -8.31
CA GLU A 14 1.72 9.11 -7.41
C GLU A 14 3.02 8.31 -7.44
N LEU A 15 2.94 6.98 -7.47
CA LEU A 15 4.12 6.13 -7.57
C LEU A 15 4.87 6.37 -8.88
N LEU A 16 4.15 6.51 -9.99
CA LEU A 16 4.76 6.86 -11.27
C LEU A 16 5.39 8.25 -11.23
N HIS A 17 4.72 9.21 -10.60
CA HIS A 17 5.23 10.58 -10.44
C HIS A 17 6.55 10.58 -9.67
N ARG A 18 6.72 9.67 -8.72
CA ARG A 18 7.96 9.49 -7.96
C ARG A 18 9.03 8.71 -8.74
N GLN A 19 8.81 8.51 -10.04
CA GLN A 19 9.74 7.84 -10.97
C GLN A 19 10.03 6.37 -10.61
N LYS A 20 9.06 5.71 -10.00
CA LYS A 20 9.15 4.27 -9.72
C LYS A 20 8.61 3.47 -10.90
N LYS A 21 9.12 2.26 -11.09
CA LYS A 21 8.49 1.27 -11.94
C LYS A 21 7.41 0.58 -11.13
N VAL A 22 6.18 0.58 -11.63
CA VAL A 22 5.04 0.07 -10.89
C VAL A 22 4.44 -1.12 -11.63
N TYR A 23 4.28 -2.21 -10.90
CA TYR A 23 3.63 -3.42 -11.41
C TYR A 23 2.37 -3.67 -10.62
N VAL A 24 1.31 -4.05 -11.32
CA VAL A 24 0.05 -4.45 -10.68
C VAL A 24 0.18 -5.92 -10.30
N GLY A 25 -0.11 -6.21 -9.03
CA GLY A 25 0.41 -7.39 -8.40
C GLY A 25 -0.34 -8.68 -8.53
N LYS A 26 0.02 -9.49 -9.48
CA LYS A 26 -0.07 -10.93 -9.29
C LYS A 26 1.32 -11.50 -9.48
N MET A 27 1.94 -11.90 -8.37
CA MET A 27 3.16 -12.71 -8.43
C MET A 27 2.81 -14.09 -7.86
N ASP A 28 2.74 -15.08 -8.75
CA ASP A 28 2.34 -16.44 -8.42
C ASP A 28 0.93 -16.47 -7.82
N SER A 29 0.78 -16.91 -6.58
CA SER A 29 -0.49 -16.92 -5.86
C SER A 29 -0.71 -15.67 -5.00
N LEU A 30 0.20 -14.68 -5.08
CA LEU A 30 0.13 -13.47 -4.25
C LEU A 30 -0.62 -12.36 -4.98
N GLU A 31 -1.60 -11.77 -4.30
CA GLU A 31 -2.31 -10.60 -4.78
C GLU A 31 -1.90 -9.39 -3.96
N VAL A 32 -1.11 -8.50 -4.56
CA VAL A 32 -0.81 -7.17 -4.01
C VAL A 32 -1.27 -6.15 -5.02
N ASP A 33 -1.78 -5.03 -4.56
CA ASP A 33 -2.26 -4.01 -5.48
C ASP A 33 -1.11 -3.46 -6.33
N PHE A 34 0.01 -3.08 -5.69
CA PHE A 34 1.16 -2.55 -6.43
C PHE A 34 2.47 -3.05 -5.85
N VAL A 35 3.40 -3.30 -6.77
CA VAL A 35 4.82 -3.49 -6.46
C VAL A 35 5.57 -2.34 -7.13
N ALA A 36 6.31 -1.56 -6.37
CA ALA A 36 7.09 -0.45 -6.89
C ALA A 36 8.58 -0.76 -6.81
N ILE A 37 9.28 -0.52 -7.90
CA ILE A 37 10.73 -0.77 -7.99
C ILE A 37 11.42 0.53 -8.35
N ASP A 38 12.43 0.89 -7.54
CA ASP A 38 13.28 2.05 -7.74
C ASP A 38 14.72 1.58 -7.57
N GLU A 39 15.42 1.43 -8.69
CA GLU A 39 16.76 0.82 -8.74
C GLU A 39 16.69 -0.60 -8.16
N ASN A 40 17.33 -0.84 -7.02
CA ASN A 40 17.32 -2.14 -6.35
C ASN A 40 16.34 -2.21 -5.17
N ASN A 41 15.55 -1.14 -4.95
CA ASN A 41 14.61 -1.07 -3.86
C ASN A 41 13.23 -1.51 -4.34
N ILE A 42 12.64 -2.43 -3.61
CA ILE A 42 11.29 -2.94 -3.87
C ILE A 42 10.40 -2.55 -2.70
N SER A 43 9.17 -2.16 -2.99
CA SER A 43 8.16 -1.89 -1.97
C SER A 43 6.80 -2.39 -2.44
N TYR A 44 5.97 -2.76 -1.47
CA TYR A 44 4.66 -3.36 -1.73
C TYR A 44 3.57 -2.50 -1.13
N TYR A 45 2.47 -2.37 -1.85
CA TYR A 45 1.37 -1.50 -1.45
C TYR A 45 0.03 -2.21 -1.61
N GLN A 46 -0.75 -2.21 -0.54
CA GLN A 46 -2.18 -2.49 -0.58
C GLN A 46 -2.91 -1.17 -0.40
N VAL A 47 -4.02 -1.01 -1.10
CA VAL A 47 -4.80 0.22 -1.06
C VAL A 47 -6.24 -0.13 -0.73
N ALA A 48 -6.79 0.52 0.28
CA ALA A 48 -8.19 0.37 0.66
C ALA A 48 -8.73 1.70 1.14
N ALA A 49 -9.96 2.03 0.80
CA ALA A 49 -10.57 3.28 1.28
C ALA A 49 -10.54 3.35 2.80
N THR A 50 -10.84 2.24 3.47
CA THR A 50 -10.77 2.12 4.93
C THR A 50 -10.43 0.69 5.33
N VAL A 51 -9.70 0.56 6.44
CA VAL A 51 -9.42 -0.73 7.09
C VAL A 51 -9.89 -0.72 8.55
N ARG A 52 -10.83 0.18 8.90
CA ARG A 52 -11.40 0.21 10.24
C ARG A 52 -12.21 -1.04 10.55
N ASP A 53 -12.76 -1.68 9.53
CA ASP A 53 -13.37 -3.00 9.68
C ASP A 53 -12.26 -4.04 9.84
N GLU A 54 -12.33 -4.81 10.91
CA GLU A 54 -11.28 -5.79 11.25
C GLU A 54 -11.12 -6.86 10.17
N THR A 55 -12.21 -7.31 9.56
CA THR A 55 -12.17 -8.31 8.50
C THR A 55 -11.39 -7.78 7.30
N THR A 56 -11.64 -6.54 6.90
CA THR A 56 -10.92 -5.88 5.82
C THR A 56 -9.43 -5.73 6.16
N LEU A 57 -9.13 -5.26 7.36
CA LEU A 57 -7.74 -5.10 7.81
C LEU A 57 -6.98 -6.42 7.75
N GLN A 58 -7.57 -7.49 8.29
CA GLN A 58 -6.91 -8.80 8.30
C GLN A 58 -6.69 -9.34 6.89
N ARG A 59 -7.63 -9.12 5.98
CA ARG A 59 -7.47 -9.53 4.57
C ARG A 59 -6.31 -8.80 3.89
N GLU A 60 -6.22 -7.49 4.07
CA GLU A 60 -5.13 -6.69 3.48
C GLU A 60 -3.78 -7.06 4.10
N LEU A 61 -3.73 -7.27 5.40
CA LEU A 61 -2.51 -7.72 6.07
C LEU A 61 -2.08 -9.11 5.59
N ALA A 62 -3.02 -10.04 5.43
CA ALA A 62 -2.72 -11.41 5.03
C ALA A 62 -2.00 -11.45 3.67
N SER A 63 -2.44 -10.63 2.73
CA SER A 63 -1.81 -10.55 1.41
C SER A 63 -0.35 -10.13 1.51
N LEU A 64 -0.05 -9.15 2.36
CA LEU A 64 1.33 -8.68 2.55
C LEU A 64 2.17 -9.64 3.39
N GLN A 65 1.56 -10.29 4.39
CA GLN A 65 2.25 -11.25 5.25
C GLN A 65 2.73 -12.49 4.51
N GLN A 66 2.10 -12.82 3.38
CA GLN A 66 2.51 -13.95 2.56
C GLN A 66 3.81 -13.68 1.80
N ILE A 67 4.23 -12.44 1.68
CA ILE A 67 5.46 -12.07 0.98
C ILE A 67 6.63 -12.27 1.93
N ASN A 68 7.43 -13.29 1.65
CA ASN A 68 8.53 -13.69 2.53
C ASN A 68 9.83 -12.99 2.12
N ASP A 69 9.89 -11.68 2.33
CA ASP A 69 11.10 -10.89 2.13
C ASP A 69 11.14 -9.76 3.15
N GLN A 70 12.18 -8.94 3.11
CA GLN A 70 12.39 -7.85 4.06
C GLN A 70 12.09 -6.46 3.45
N TYR A 71 11.53 -6.42 2.26
CA TYR A 71 11.22 -5.15 1.63
C TYR A 71 10.03 -4.47 2.31
N PRO A 72 9.98 -3.13 2.29
CA PRO A 72 8.90 -2.38 2.92
C PRO A 72 7.52 -2.75 2.37
N LYS A 73 6.54 -2.82 3.27
CA LYS A 73 5.17 -3.18 2.97
C LYS A 73 4.22 -2.17 3.62
N TYR A 74 3.26 -1.69 2.83
CA TYR A 74 2.40 -0.59 3.25
C TYR A 74 0.93 -0.89 2.92
N ILE A 75 0.06 -0.46 3.83
CA ILE A 75 -1.37 -0.32 3.57
C ILE A 75 -1.67 1.18 3.53
N LEU A 76 -2.16 1.67 2.40
CA LEU A 76 -2.53 3.06 2.22
C LEU A 76 -4.05 3.20 2.24
N THR A 77 -4.57 4.07 3.08
CA THR A 77 -6.01 4.26 3.28
C THR A 77 -6.38 5.74 3.32
N LEU A 78 -7.68 6.01 3.38
CA LEU A 78 -8.21 7.34 3.66
C LEU A 78 -8.49 7.55 5.15
N ASP A 79 -8.24 6.53 5.99
CA ASP A 79 -8.42 6.67 7.43
C ASP A 79 -7.48 7.72 7.99
N GLU A 80 -8.01 8.61 8.85
CA GLU A 80 -7.23 9.68 9.48
C GLU A 80 -6.55 9.23 10.77
N ASP A 81 -6.58 7.94 11.04
CA ASP A 81 -5.94 7.35 12.22
C ASP A 81 -4.42 7.51 12.14
N PRO A 82 -3.74 7.59 13.27
CA PRO A 82 -2.27 7.66 13.27
C PRO A 82 -1.64 6.46 12.57
N THR A 83 -0.45 6.64 12.04
CA THR A 83 0.31 5.55 11.43
C THR A 83 0.45 4.40 12.42
N ALA A 84 0.16 3.19 11.95
CA ALA A 84 0.29 1.97 12.74
C ALA A 84 1.26 1.01 12.07
N ASP A 85 1.84 0.13 12.89
CA ASP A 85 2.78 -0.89 12.42
C ASP A 85 2.28 -2.25 12.89
N TYR A 86 2.10 -3.17 11.93
CA TYR A 86 1.68 -4.55 12.20
C TYR A 86 2.81 -5.49 11.81
N ASP A 87 3.75 -5.71 12.71
CA ASP A 87 4.92 -6.58 12.47
C ASP A 87 5.68 -6.19 11.18
N GLY A 88 5.94 -4.91 11.02
CA GLY A 88 6.68 -4.37 9.88
C GLY A 88 5.82 -3.91 8.71
N ILE A 89 4.52 -4.17 8.72
CA ILE A 89 3.58 -3.65 7.72
C ILE A 89 3.00 -2.35 8.25
N LYS A 90 3.24 -1.25 7.55
CA LYS A 90 2.80 0.07 8.00
C LYS A 90 1.48 0.47 7.35
N ARG A 91 0.53 0.89 8.17
CA ARG A 91 -0.72 1.50 7.70
C ARG A 91 -0.58 3.01 7.75
N VAL A 92 -0.77 3.68 6.63
CA VAL A 92 -0.52 5.11 6.46
C VAL A 92 -1.68 5.75 5.73
N ASN A 93 -2.02 6.99 6.11
CA ASN A 93 -2.97 7.78 5.35
C ASN A 93 -2.36 8.18 4.01
N ALA A 94 -3.05 7.83 2.92
CA ALA A 94 -2.54 8.01 1.56
C ALA A 94 -2.36 9.49 1.21
N LEU A 95 -3.26 10.36 1.65
CA LEU A 95 -3.19 11.79 1.31
C LEU A 95 -2.01 12.45 2.01
N ARG A 96 -1.75 12.11 3.25
CA ARG A 96 -0.58 12.61 3.97
C ARG A 96 0.71 12.15 3.32
N TRP A 97 0.75 10.89 2.90
CA TRP A 97 1.89 10.37 2.16
C TRP A 97 2.13 11.15 0.86
N MET A 98 1.07 11.41 0.09
CA MET A 98 1.17 12.15 -1.17
C MET A 98 1.64 13.59 -0.96
N MET A 99 1.23 14.21 0.14
CA MET A 99 1.59 15.58 0.49
C MET A 99 2.98 15.70 1.11
N GLY A 100 3.65 14.58 1.36
CA GLY A 100 4.96 14.58 1.99
C GLY A 100 4.95 14.73 3.51
N ASP A 101 3.77 14.64 4.14
CA ASP A 101 3.64 14.77 5.60
C ASP A 101 4.07 13.49 6.32
N VAL A 102 4.13 12.38 5.61
CA VAL A 102 4.58 11.09 6.13
C VAL A 102 5.61 10.52 5.16
N SER A 103 6.77 10.19 5.68
CA SER A 103 7.82 9.53 4.92
C SER A 103 7.67 8.01 5.05
N LEU A 104 7.64 7.35 3.92
CA LEU A 104 7.64 5.88 3.90
C LEU A 104 9.04 5.31 3.85
#